data_35c7434e3bbc30645fefb3ae854fb128
#
_entry.id   35c7434e3bbc30645fefb3ae854fb128
#
_cell.length_a   1.000
_cell.length_b   1.000
_cell.length_c   1.000
_cell.angle_alpha   90.00
_cell.angle_beta   90.00
_cell.angle_gamma   90.00
#
_symmetry.space_group_name_H-M   'P 1'
#
loop_
_entity.id
_entity.type
_entity.pdbx_description
1 polymer ?
#
loop_
_entity_poly.entity_id
_entity_poly.type
_entity_poly.pdbx_seq_one_letter_code
_entity_poly.pdbx_strand_id
1 'polypeptide(L)'
;MNNRILEAHLQNIGIQTYISNYSIDSFCVGDHTFTYAHGKDNYTQFKNFPLTLNDKTDLYFTQWMNENNIHGKYKYVVKGDLHRFAYTVGNTFDYISVGSLYGSSNWITANFGNTKWSINFMEIDGDDMQIGTIRE
;
A
#
# COMPACT_ATOMS: atom_id res chain seq x y z
N MET A 1 -1.33 10.22 -15.33
CA MET A 1 -0.24 9.59 -16.14
C MET A 1 -0.76 8.24 -16.63
N ASN A 2 -0.51 7.93 -17.87
CA ASN A 2 -0.86 6.61 -18.38
C ASN A 2 0.11 5.58 -17.77
N ASN A 3 -0.39 4.65 -16.96
CA ASN A 3 0.41 3.64 -16.28
C ASN A 3 1.28 2.79 -17.25
N ARG A 4 0.83 2.60 -18.49
CA ARG A 4 1.59 1.87 -19.52
C ARG A 4 2.83 2.61 -19.99
N ILE A 5 2.81 3.95 -20.01
CA ILE A 5 4.00 4.75 -20.33
C ILE A 5 5.03 4.61 -19.22
N LEU A 6 4.61 4.70 -17.97
CA LEU A 6 5.48 4.50 -16.82
C LEU A 6 6.06 3.07 -16.81
N GLU A 7 5.23 2.07 -17.08
CA GLU A 7 5.65 0.67 -17.19
C GLU A 7 6.77 0.51 -18.23
N ALA A 8 6.58 1.05 -19.43
CA ALA A 8 7.57 0.96 -20.49
C ALA A 8 8.91 1.62 -20.09
N HIS A 9 8.87 2.78 -19.45
CA HIS A 9 10.08 3.44 -18.95
C HIS A 9 10.80 2.62 -17.89
N LEU A 10 10.09 2.05 -16.93
CA LEU A 10 10.67 1.24 -15.87
C LEU A 10 11.28 -0.05 -16.42
N GLN A 11 10.58 -0.71 -17.35
CA GLN A 11 11.09 -1.92 -18.02
C GLN A 11 12.37 -1.64 -18.82
N ASN A 12 12.45 -0.49 -19.47
CA ASN A 12 13.65 -0.10 -20.24
C ASN A 12 14.89 0.06 -19.36
N ILE A 13 14.75 0.35 -18.08
CA ILE A 13 15.85 0.42 -17.11
C ILE A 13 15.99 -0.85 -16.26
N GLY A 14 15.33 -1.95 -16.66
CA GLY A 14 15.46 -3.25 -16.02
C GLY A 14 14.61 -3.45 -14.75
N ILE A 15 13.63 -2.59 -14.51
CA ILE A 15 12.71 -2.73 -13.37
C ILE A 15 11.53 -3.60 -13.79
N GLN A 16 11.30 -4.68 -13.06
CA GLN A 16 10.10 -5.49 -13.24
C GLN A 16 8.87 -4.71 -12.77
N THR A 17 7.83 -4.70 -13.59
CA THR A 17 6.61 -3.98 -13.31
C THR A 17 5.39 -4.91 -13.36
N TYR A 18 4.41 -4.58 -12.53
CA TYR A 18 3.11 -5.23 -12.52
C TYR A 18 2.02 -4.17 -12.40
N ILE A 19 1.06 -4.19 -13.32
CA ILE A 19 -0.09 -3.28 -13.32
C ILE A 19 -1.36 -4.10 -13.12
N SER A 20 -2.03 -3.86 -12.01
CA SER A 20 -3.34 -4.46 -11.74
C SER A 20 -4.48 -3.64 -12.33
N ASN A 21 -5.53 -4.33 -12.76
CA ASN A 21 -6.82 -3.73 -13.14
C ASN A 21 -7.85 -3.78 -11.98
N TYR A 22 -7.46 -4.29 -10.84
CA TYR A 22 -8.32 -4.43 -9.67
C TYR A 22 -8.07 -3.32 -8.65
N SER A 23 -9.08 -2.98 -7.86
CA SER A 23 -8.97 -1.98 -6.79
C SER A 23 -8.17 -2.50 -5.60
N ILE A 24 -8.17 -3.81 -5.39
CA ILE A 24 -7.35 -4.53 -4.41
C ILE A 24 -6.71 -5.70 -5.14
N ASP A 25 -5.41 -5.86 -5.00
CA ASP A 25 -4.67 -6.96 -5.59
C ASP A 25 -3.48 -7.34 -4.72
N SER A 26 -2.80 -8.42 -5.05
CA SER A 26 -1.65 -8.88 -4.28
C SER A 26 -0.53 -9.41 -5.16
N PHE A 27 0.68 -9.33 -4.65
CA PHE A 27 1.87 -9.96 -5.25
C PHE A 27 2.79 -10.50 -4.17
N CYS A 28 3.65 -11.43 -4.55
CA CYS A 28 4.59 -12.06 -3.64
C CYS A 28 6.04 -11.72 -4.00
N VAL A 29 6.84 -11.53 -2.97
CA VAL A 29 8.31 -11.50 -3.06
C VAL A 29 8.85 -12.48 -2.03
N GLY A 30 9.35 -13.64 -2.48
CA GLY A 30 9.72 -14.73 -1.58
C GLY A 30 8.52 -15.17 -0.72
N ASP A 31 8.72 -15.25 0.59
CA ASP A 31 7.68 -15.61 1.56
C ASP A 31 6.82 -14.43 2.03
N HIS A 32 7.04 -13.24 1.45
CA HIS A 32 6.31 -12.03 1.76
C HIS A 32 5.22 -11.77 0.73
N THR A 33 3.98 -11.60 1.19
CA THR A 33 2.82 -11.31 0.34
C THR A 33 2.29 -9.92 0.66
N PHE A 34 2.26 -9.08 -0.35
CA PHE A 34 1.77 -7.71 -0.27
C PHE A 34 0.41 -7.61 -0.94
N THR A 35 -0.62 -7.29 -0.16
CA THR A 35 -1.93 -6.88 -0.66
C THR A 35 -1.97 -5.37 -0.69
N TYR A 36 -2.31 -4.79 -1.83
CA TYR A 36 -2.29 -3.34 -1.98
C TYR A 36 -3.63 -2.80 -2.47
N ALA A 37 -3.95 -1.60 -1.99
CA ALA A 37 -5.15 -0.87 -2.35
C ALA A 37 -4.85 0.63 -2.45
N HIS A 38 -5.61 1.36 -3.26
CA HIS A 38 -5.50 2.82 -3.27
C HIS A 38 -5.82 3.43 -1.90
N GLY A 39 -6.74 2.85 -1.18
CA GLY A 39 -7.19 3.35 0.13
C GLY A 39 -8.57 3.99 0.10
N LYS A 40 -9.16 4.08 -1.09
CA LYS A 40 -10.50 4.58 -1.30
C LYS A 40 -11.20 3.68 -2.32
N ASP A 41 -12.28 3.07 -1.91
CA ASP A 41 -13.05 2.19 -2.78
C ASP A 41 -14.54 2.54 -2.70
N ASN A 42 -15.13 2.83 -3.87
CA ASN A 42 -16.55 3.15 -3.98
C ASN A 42 -17.45 1.92 -3.84
N TYR A 43 -16.90 0.73 -3.91
CA TYR A 43 -17.64 -0.54 -3.93
C TYR A 43 -17.62 -1.28 -2.60
N THR A 44 -16.77 -0.86 -1.65
CA THR A 44 -16.66 -1.51 -0.35
C THR A 44 -17.41 -0.74 0.73
N GLN A 45 -17.61 -1.40 1.87
CA GLN A 45 -18.17 -0.80 3.09
C GLN A 45 -17.30 0.33 3.66
N PHE A 46 -16.11 0.52 3.11
CA PHE A 46 -15.17 1.54 3.51
C PHE A 46 -15.07 2.61 2.44
N LYS A 47 -15.60 3.79 2.73
CA LYS A 47 -15.33 4.95 1.89
C LYS A 47 -13.85 5.31 1.87
N ASN A 48 -13.16 5.14 3.02
CA ASN A 48 -11.73 5.35 3.17
C ASN A 48 -11.16 4.35 4.16
N PHE A 49 -10.02 3.75 3.83
CA PHE A 49 -9.27 2.97 4.81
C PHE A 49 -8.55 3.90 5.79
N PRO A 50 -8.48 3.54 7.08
CA PRO A 50 -7.87 4.39 8.10
C PRO A 50 -6.35 4.51 7.91
N LEU A 51 -5.75 5.49 8.58
CA LEU A 51 -4.30 5.65 8.60
C LEU A 51 -3.59 4.49 9.32
N THR A 52 -4.18 4.04 10.41
CA THR A 52 -3.69 2.92 11.22
C THR A 52 -4.73 1.81 11.28
N LEU A 53 -4.28 0.58 11.48
CA LEU A 53 -5.14 -0.58 11.55
C LEU A 53 -6.12 -0.47 12.73
N ASN A 54 -7.40 -0.75 12.47
CA ASN A 54 -8.44 -0.93 13.47
C ASN A 54 -9.15 -2.27 13.26
N ASP A 55 -9.96 -2.70 14.25
CA ASP A 55 -10.61 -4.00 14.23
C ASP A 55 -11.48 -4.24 13.00
N LYS A 56 -12.19 -3.21 12.54
CA LYS A 56 -13.04 -3.29 11.36
C LYS A 56 -12.23 -3.51 10.08
N THR A 57 -11.12 -2.81 9.94
CA THR A 57 -10.20 -2.95 8.79
C THR A 57 -9.45 -4.28 8.82
N ASP A 58 -9.03 -4.72 10.01
CA ASP A 58 -8.43 -6.04 10.22
C ASP A 58 -9.38 -7.16 9.76
N LEU A 59 -10.61 -7.14 10.24
CA LEU A 59 -11.63 -8.13 9.85
C LEU A 59 -11.87 -8.11 8.34
N TYR A 60 -11.98 -6.94 7.72
CA TYR A 60 -12.20 -6.80 6.28
C TYR A 60 -11.08 -7.46 5.47
N PHE A 61 -9.83 -7.10 5.71
CA PHE A 61 -8.72 -7.65 4.94
C PHE A 61 -8.45 -9.12 5.26
N THR A 62 -8.66 -9.54 6.49
CA THR A 62 -8.55 -10.96 6.85
C THR A 62 -9.57 -11.80 6.07
N GLN A 63 -10.82 -11.35 5.97
CA GLN A 63 -11.84 -12.01 5.16
C GLN A 63 -11.49 -11.97 3.67
N TRP A 64 -11.09 -10.81 3.15
CA TRP A 64 -10.69 -10.66 1.75
C TRP A 64 -9.52 -11.59 1.38
N MET A 65 -8.51 -11.70 2.22
CA MET A 65 -7.38 -12.60 2.01
C MET A 65 -7.83 -14.07 1.99
N ASN A 66 -8.73 -14.46 2.90
CA ASN A 66 -9.26 -15.82 2.94
C ASN A 66 -10.10 -16.15 1.69
N GLU A 67 -10.96 -15.24 1.27
CA GLU A 67 -11.81 -15.40 0.07
C GLU A 67 -11.00 -15.47 -1.22
N ASN A 68 -9.86 -14.78 -1.28
CA ASN A 68 -8.99 -14.74 -2.45
C ASN A 68 -7.81 -15.72 -2.36
N ASN A 69 -7.79 -16.60 -1.37
CA ASN A 69 -6.74 -17.61 -1.16
C ASN A 69 -5.33 -16.98 -1.07
N ILE A 70 -5.22 -15.84 -0.39
CA ILE A 70 -3.95 -15.17 -0.18
C ILE A 70 -3.20 -15.87 0.94
N HIS A 71 -2.09 -16.48 0.59
CA HIS A 71 -1.22 -17.20 1.50
C HIS A 71 0.16 -16.54 1.53
N GLY A 72 0.89 -16.77 2.59
CA GLY A 72 2.25 -16.30 2.77
C GLY A 72 2.66 -16.41 4.23
N LYS A 73 3.95 -16.57 4.46
CA LYS A 73 4.50 -16.59 5.83
C LYS A 73 4.36 -15.20 6.47
N TYR A 74 4.65 -14.16 5.68
CA TYR A 74 4.50 -12.78 6.09
C TYR A 74 3.51 -12.08 5.17
N LYS A 75 2.52 -11.42 5.74
CA LYS A 75 1.46 -10.72 5.00
C LYS A 75 1.41 -9.25 5.38
N TYR A 76 1.24 -8.42 4.37
CA TYR A 76 1.18 -6.97 4.51
C TYR A 76 0.01 -6.43 3.70
N VAL A 77 -0.67 -5.44 4.24
CA VAL A 77 -1.61 -4.60 3.51
C VAL A 77 -1.00 -3.23 3.34
N VAL A 78 -0.82 -2.81 2.09
CA VAL A 78 -0.24 -1.52 1.71
C VAL A 78 -1.33 -0.64 1.10
N LYS A 79 -1.53 0.54 1.66
CA LYS A 79 -2.54 1.46 1.15
C LYS A 79 -1.99 2.87 0.92
N GLY A 80 -2.58 3.59 -0.03
CA GLY A 80 -2.32 5.00 -0.32
C GLY A 80 -3.38 5.95 0.25
N ASP A 81 -3.73 6.96 -0.52
CA ASP A 81 -4.79 7.97 -0.35
C ASP A 81 -4.52 9.06 0.69
N LEU A 82 -4.08 8.74 1.89
CA LEU A 82 -3.91 9.72 2.96
C LEU A 82 -2.59 10.49 2.92
N HIS A 83 -1.69 10.16 2.00
CA HIS A 83 -0.39 10.80 1.81
C HIS A 83 0.49 10.85 3.08
N ARG A 84 0.28 9.91 3.98
CA ARG A 84 1.04 9.80 5.23
C ARG A 84 1.55 8.40 5.43
N PHE A 85 2.79 8.30 5.89
CA PHE A 85 3.36 7.03 6.30
C PHE A 85 2.90 6.66 7.71
N ALA A 86 2.40 5.43 7.86
CA ALA A 86 2.14 4.80 9.14
C ALA A 86 2.31 3.28 9.01
N TYR A 87 2.84 2.66 10.03
CA TYR A 87 3.03 1.21 10.12
C TYR A 87 2.34 0.69 11.37
N THR A 88 1.42 -0.25 11.21
CA THR A 88 0.74 -0.92 12.32
C THR A 88 1.00 -2.41 12.25
N VAL A 89 1.57 -2.98 13.30
CA VAL A 89 1.74 -4.42 13.45
C VAL A 89 0.40 -5.04 13.83
N GLY A 90 -0.06 -5.98 13.02
CA GLY A 90 -1.31 -6.72 13.26
C GLY A 90 -1.06 -8.19 13.58
N ASN A 91 -2.11 -8.90 13.94
CA ASN A 91 -2.01 -10.33 14.27
C ASN A 91 -1.93 -11.22 13.01
N THR A 92 -2.65 -10.89 11.96
CA THR A 92 -2.71 -11.65 10.72
C THR A 92 -1.81 -11.07 9.65
N PHE A 93 -1.73 -9.75 9.59
CA PHE A 93 -0.92 -8.99 8.64
C PHE A 93 -0.50 -7.67 9.25
N ASP A 94 0.56 -7.07 8.73
CA ASP A 94 0.95 -5.71 9.05
C ASP A 94 0.27 -4.74 8.08
N TYR A 95 -0.10 -3.57 8.58
CA TYR A 95 -0.83 -2.56 7.82
C TYR A 95 0.02 -1.31 7.62
N ILE A 96 0.20 -0.93 6.36
CA ILE A 96 1.14 0.10 5.95
C ILE A 96 0.40 1.15 5.13
N SER A 97 0.33 2.37 5.65
CA SER A 97 -0.06 3.54 4.86
C SER A 97 1.19 4.20 4.29
N VAL A 98 1.21 4.45 3.00
CA VAL A 98 2.38 5.02 2.32
C VAL A 98 2.21 6.52 2.07
N GLY A 99 3.34 7.21 1.98
CA GLY A 99 3.39 8.61 1.60
C GLY A 99 3.04 8.84 0.13
N SER A 100 3.13 10.06 -0.31
CA SER A 100 2.87 10.47 -1.69
C SER A 100 4.00 11.33 -2.22
N LEU A 101 4.34 11.12 -3.47
CA LEU A 101 5.27 11.98 -4.21
C LEU A 101 4.72 13.39 -4.42
N TYR A 102 3.42 13.55 -4.35
CA TYR A 102 2.76 14.81 -4.66
C TYR A 102 2.81 15.83 -3.50
N GLY A 103 3.10 15.39 -2.28
CA GLY A 103 3.04 16.26 -1.10
C GLY A 103 1.60 16.68 -0.77
N SER A 104 1.39 17.97 -0.47
CA SER A 104 0.08 18.49 -0.10
C SER A 104 -0.64 19.14 -1.28
N SER A 105 -1.87 18.70 -1.55
CA SER A 105 -2.85 19.49 -2.29
C SER A 105 -3.61 20.44 -1.34
N ASN A 106 -4.31 21.43 -1.90
CA ASN A 106 -5.17 22.32 -1.10
C ASN A 106 -6.20 21.54 -0.28
N TRP A 107 -6.77 20.47 -0.87
CA TRP A 107 -7.74 19.62 -0.18
C TRP A 107 -7.10 18.86 0.99
N ILE A 108 -5.91 18.28 0.78
CA ILE A 108 -5.17 17.57 1.82
C ILE A 108 -4.75 18.51 2.94
N THR A 109 -4.25 19.69 2.60
CA THR A 109 -3.87 20.71 3.57
C THR A 109 -5.06 21.13 4.43
N ALA A 110 -6.23 21.34 3.82
CA ALA A 110 -7.44 21.73 4.54
C ALA A 110 -7.97 20.66 5.49
N ASN A 111 -7.80 19.36 5.16
CA ASN A 111 -8.37 18.26 5.94
C ASN A 111 -7.37 17.57 6.88
N PHE A 112 -6.09 17.57 6.54
CA PHE A 112 -5.06 16.77 7.24
C PHE A 112 -3.80 17.56 7.60
N GLY A 113 -3.76 18.85 7.28
CA GLY A 113 -2.59 19.71 7.44
C GLY A 113 -1.54 19.49 6.34
N ASN A 114 -0.44 20.24 6.44
CA ASN A 114 0.65 20.14 5.47
C ASN A 114 1.33 18.78 5.56
N THR A 115 1.43 18.10 4.42
CA THR A 115 2.19 16.87 4.26
C THR A 115 3.39 17.14 3.34
N LYS A 116 4.55 16.64 3.73
CA LYS A 116 5.73 16.65 2.86
C LYS A 116 5.63 15.47 1.89
N TRP A 117 6.22 15.60 0.71
CA TRP A 117 6.33 14.46 -0.18
C TRP A 117 7.22 13.39 0.44
N SER A 118 6.88 12.14 0.21
CA SER A 118 7.67 11.00 0.64
C SER A 118 7.45 9.79 -0.25
N ILE A 119 8.52 9.00 -0.39
CA ILE A 119 8.48 7.66 -0.99
C ILE A 119 8.82 6.66 0.10
N ASN A 120 8.05 5.60 0.17
CA ASN A 120 8.39 4.45 0.99
C ASN A 120 8.93 3.34 0.09
N PHE A 121 10.00 2.69 0.52
CA PHE A 121 10.53 1.50 -0.11
C PHE A 121 10.64 0.37 0.89
N MET A 122 10.51 -0.85 0.39
CA MET A 122 10.61 -2.06 1.19
C MET A 122 11.75 -2.89 0.67
N GLU A 123 12.65 -3.28 1.56
CA GLU A 123 13.76 -4.16 1.28
C GLU A 123 13.49 -5.51 1.93
N ILE A 124 13.58 -6.58 1.14
CA ILE A 124 13.32 -7.94 1.59
C ILE A 124 14.61 -8.74 1.44
N ASP A 125 15.03 -9.35 2.55
CA ASP A 125 16.17 -10.26 2.62
C ASP A 125 15.75 -11.52 3.41
N GLY A 126 15.40 -12.58 2.67
CA GLY A 126 14.88 -13.80 3.28
C GLY A 126 13.60 -13.56 4.09
N ASP A 127 13.66 -13.81 5.38
CA ASP A 127 12.54 -13.59 6.31
C ASP A 127 12.41 -12.14 6.78
N ASP A 128 13.44 -11.31 6.53
CA ASP A 128 13.48 -9.93 7.00
C ASP A 128 12.86 -8.97 5.98
N MET A 129 12.12 -8.01 6.50
CA MET A 129 11.58 -6.89 5.74
C MET A 129 11.88 -5.59 6.47
N GLN A 130 12.46 -4.63 5.75
CA GLN A 130 12.73 -3.29 6.24
C GLN A 130 11.97 -2.27 5.42
N ILE A 131 11.51 -1.20 6.06
CA ILE A 131 10.89 -0.07 5.39
C ILE A 131 11.76 1.16 5.58
N GLY A 132 12.11 1.79 4.47
CA GLY A 132 12.76 3.08 4.46
C GLY A 132 11.83 4.17 3.93
N THR A 133 12.15 5.41 4.25
CA THR A 133 11.45 6.59 3.75
C THR A 133 12.45 7.57 3.17
N ILE A 134 12.21 7.96 1.92
CA ILE A 134 12.85 9.11 1.30
C ILE A 134 11.85 10.25 1.34
N ARG A 135 12.23 11.39 1.89
CA ARG A 135 11.35 12.54 2.08
C ARG A 135 12.09 13.86 1.89
N GLU A 136 11.33 14.90 1.71
CA GLU A 136 11.78 16.29 1.66
C GLU A 136 12.56 16.72 2.92
#